data_ebacba70f721b8dc46b6d7cdb73dce9b
#
_entry.id   ebacba70f721b8dc46b6d7cdb73dce9b
#
_cell.length_a   1.000
_cell.length_b   1.000
_cell.length_c   1.000
_cell.angle_alpha   90.00
_cell.angle_beta   90.00
_cell.angle_gamma   90.00
#
_symmetry.space_group_name_H-M   'P 1'
#
loop_
_entity.id
_entity.type
_entity.pdbx_description
1 polymer ?
#
loop_
_entity_poly.entity_id
_entity_poly.type
_entity_poly.pdbx_seq_one_letter_code
_entity_poly.pdbx_strand_id
1 'polypeptide(L)'
;GNGKMKTGHQMQRMSGCQNLQPNLRTQPFVIDPFEVKNVDALVVTHIHSDHLDINTAAAVANNCPEAKFVGPQEVVNTWLGWGVPAERTIVVHPGDSVKIKDIEIVALEAFDRTALVTAKDGEVLKGKMPQDMDEIAVNYLFKTSGGNLYHAGDSHYSNMFAKHGNEHEIDVCLGAYGEN
;
A
#
# COMPACT_ATOMS: atom_id res chain seq x y z
N GLY A 1 5.78 6.40 -0.66
CA GLY A 1 5.58 7.54 0.22
C GLY A 1 5.16 8.77 -0.54
N ASN A 2 4.36 9.64 0.07
CA ASN A 2 3.96 10.89 -0.56
C ASN A 2 5.20 11.75 -0.89
N GLY A 3 5.20 12.41 -2.02
CA GLY A 3 6.32 13.22 -2.50
C GLY A 3 6.65 14.43 -1.62
N LYS A 4 5.81 14.78 -0.66
CA LYS A 4 6.13 15.77 0.36
C LYS A 4 6.68 15.07 1.58
N MET A 5 7.66 15.68 2.24
CA MET A 5 8.12 15.17 3.53
C MET A 5 6.90 14.93 4.41
N LYS A 6 6.67 13.68 4.74
CA LYS A 6 5.80 13.37 5.84
C LYS A 6 6.39 14.05 7.05
N THR A 7 5.64 14.99 7.57
CA THR A 7 6.00 15.56 8.82
C THR A 7 6.02 14.41 9.82
N GLY A 8 6.93 14.43 10.76
CA GLY A 8 6.96 13.45 11.84
C GLY A 8 5.62 13.26 12.54
N HIS A 9 4.69 14.21 12.40
CA HIS A 9 3.33 14.12 12.89
C HIS A 9 2.47 13.00 12.23
N GLN A 10 2.63 12.74 10.94
CA GLN A 10 1.89 11.67 10.28
C GLN A 10 2.44 10.30 10.68
N MET A 11 3.75 10.16 10.71
CA MET A 11 4.39 8.92 11.15
C MET A 11 4.10 8.63 12.63
N GLN A 12 4.11 9.66 13.49
CA GLN A 12 3.78 9.50 14.90
C GLN A 12 2.34 9.11 15.17
N ARG A 13 1.37 9.61 14.40
CA ARG A 13 -0.02 9.19 14.53
C ARG A 13 -0.21 7.72 14.20
N MET A 14 0.46 7.26 13.17
CA MET A 14 0.36 5.88 12.71
C MET A 14 0.95 4.89 13.70
N SER A 15 2.13 5.18 14.23
CA SER A 15 2.82 4.30 15.17
C SER A 15 2.26 4.37 16.61
N GLY A 16 1.27 5.21 16.87
CA GLY A 16 0.81 5.47 18.24
C GLY A 16 1.89 6.10 19.14
N CYS A 17 2.98 6.53 18.55
CA CYS A 17 4.11 7.08 19.24
C CYS A 17 3.81 8.54 19.62
N GLN A 18 3.74 8.84 20.90
CA GLN A 18 3.53 10.20 21.40
C GLN A 18 4.84 11.01 21.47
N ASN A 19 5.92 10.47 20.98
CA ASN A 19 7.22 11.13 21.02
C ASN A 19 7.27 12.27 20.00
N LEU A 20 7.58 13.46 20.46
CA LEU A 20 7.56 14.70 19.68
C LEU A 20 8.72 14.84 18.68
N GLN A 21 9.54 13.81 18.52
CA GLN A 21 10.63 13.85 17.55
C GLN A 21 10.09 13.57 16.14
N PRO A 22 10.20 14.50 15.21
CA PRO A 22 9.74 14.28 13.85
C PRO A 22 10.62 13.22 13.17
N ASN A 23 10.00 12.15 12.70
CA ASN A 23 10.65 11.24 11.77
C ASN A 23 10.84 11.99 10.44
N LEU A 24 11.97 12.63 10.30
CA LEU A 24 12.31 13.33 9.07
C LEU A 24 12.83 12.33 8.05
N ARG A 25 12.41 12.52 6.81
CA ARG A 25 13.00 11.79 5.70
C ARG A 25 14.48 12.19 5.59
N THR A 26 15.38 11.22 5.63
CA THR A 26 16.83 11.44 5.52
C THR A 26 17.29 11.63 4.07
N GLN A 27 16.45 11.20 3.11
CA GLN A 27 16.72 11.37 1.68
C GLN A 27 15.67 12.28 1.06
N PRO A 28 16.04 13.19 0.16
CA PRO A 28 15.08 13.95 -0.63
C PRO A 28 14.23 12.98 -1.45
N PHE A 29 12.98 13.35 -1.76
CA PHE A 29 12.22 12.55 -2.70
C PHE A 29 12.73 12.76 -4.12
N VAL A 30 12.74 11.66 -4.85
CA VAL A 30 13.27 11.62 -6.22
C VAL A 30 12.29 12.27 -7.20
N ILE A 31 10.99 12.10 -6.97
CA ILE A 31 9.93 12.60 -7.85
C ILE A 31 8.86 13.30 -7.01
N ASP A 32 8.51 14.55 -7.38
CA ASP A 32 7.33 15.20 -6.84
C ASP A 32 6.09 14.43 -7.35
N PRO A 33 5.15 14.00 -6.49
CA PRO A 33 3.95 13.29 -6.93
C PRO A 33 3.15 14.06 -7.98
N PHE A 34 3.13 15.37 -7.93
CA PHE A 34 2.43 16.19 -8.92
C PHE A 34 3.11 16.21 -10.31
N GLU A 35 4.35 15.77 -10.40
CA GLU A 35 5.05 15.57 -11.67
C GLU A 35 4.89 14.14 -12.23
N VAL A 36 4.23 13.25 -11.50
CA VAL A 36 3.96 11.89 -11.96
C VAL A 36 3.01 11.91 -13.15
N LYS A 37 3.46 11.31 -14.25
CA LYS A 37 2.73 11.20 -15.54
C LYS A 37 2.95 9.81 -16.13
N ASN A 38 2.06 9.41 -17.03
CA ASN A 38 2.17 8.14 -17.76
C ASN A 38 2.19 6.91 -16.84
N VAL A 39 1.37 6.94 -15.80
CA VAL A 39 1.14 5.81 -14.89
C VAL A 39 -0.08 5.03 -15.36
N ASP A 40 0.02 3.70 -15.43
CA ASP A 40 -1.06 2.82 -15.83
C ASP A 40 -1.86 2.30 -14.64
N ALA A 41 -1.21 2.18 -13.48
CA ALA A 41 -1.88 1.82 -12.24
C ALA A 41 -1.19 2.44 -11.01
N LEU A 42 -1.99 2.81 -10.02
CA LEU A 42 -1.57 3.07 -8.65
C LEU A 42 -1.97 1.86 -7.80
N VAL A 43 -0.97 1.15 -7.27
CA VAL A 43 -1.18 -0.06 -6.46
C VAL A 43 -0.77 0.23 -5.03
N VAL A 44 -1.65 -0.08 -4.06
CA VAL A 44 -1.41 0.20 -2.65
C VAL A 44 -1.67 -1.04 -1.81
N THR A 45 -0.76 -1.34 -0.89
CA THR A 45 -0.80 -2.54 -0.06
C THR A 45 -1.78 -2.43 1.10
N HIS A 46 -1.89 -1.26 1.74
CA HIS A 46 -2.75 -1.04 2.92
C HIS A 46 -3.00 0.45 3.19
N ILE A 47 -3.84 0.75 4.20
CA ILE A 47 -4.40 2.09 4.44
C ILE A 47 -3.49 3.09 5.15
N HIS A 48 -2.34 2.70 5.68
CA HIS A 48 -1.49 3.63 6.41
C HIS A 48 -1.03 4.80 5.53
N SER A 49 -0.98 6.00 6.10
CA SER A 49 -0.77 7.24 5.35
C SER A 49 0.63 7.40 4.73
N ASP A 50 1.59 6.54 5.08
CA ASP A 50 2.88 6.44 4.41
C ASP A 50 2.86 5.51 3.18
N HIS A 51 1.81 4.74 3.01
CA HIS A 51 1.53 3.91 1.84
C HIS A 51 0.38 4.46 1.01
N LEU A 52 -0.72 4.84 1.64
CA LEU A 52 -1.89 5.43 1.01
C LEU A 52 -1.86 6.96 1.16
N ASP A 53 -1.38 7.67 0.14
CA ASP A 53 -1.19 9.11 0.17
C ASP A 53 -2.16 9.85 -0.75
N ILE A 54 -2.88 10.82 -0.19
CA ILE A 54 -3.88 11.61 -0.92
C ILE A 54 -3.25 12.46 -2.04
N ASN A 55 -2.03 13.00 -1.85
CA ASN A 55 -1.39 13.82 -2.88
C ASN A 55 -0.98 12.96 -4.09
N THR A 56 -0.44 11.76 -3.83
CA THR A 56 -0.11 10.81 -4.90
C THR A 56 -1.37 10.35 -5.63
N ALA A 57 -2.42 10.00 -4.89
CA ALA A 57 -3.69 9.59 -5.49
C ALA A 57 -4.29 10.71 -6.35
N ALA A 58 -4.32 11.95 -5.84
CA ALA A 58 -4.80 13.12 -6.60
C ALA A 58 -3.97 13.39 -7.85
N ALA A 59 -2.64 13.28 -7.76
CA ALA A 59 -1.76 13.47 -8.90
C ALA A 59 -2.00 12.42 -9.99
N VAL A 60 -2.09 11.14 -9.63
CA VAL A 60 -2.40 10.07 -10.59
C VAL A 60 -3.81 10.23 -11.16
N ALA A 61 -4.79 10.58 -10.32
CA ALA A 61 -6.16 10.80 -10.78
C ALA A 61 -6.27 11.90 -11.84
N ASN A 62 -5.53 12.99 -11.65
CA ASN A 62 -5.57 14.16 -12.53
C ASN A 62 -4.68 14.03 -13.78
N ASN A 63 -3.46 13.49 -13.60
CA ASN A 63 -2.45 13.47 -14.67
C ASN A 63 -2.53 12.20 -15.53
N CYS A 64 -3.16 11.14 -15.03
CA CYS A 64 -3.23 9.83 -15.68
C CYS A 64 -4.69 9.34 -15.69
N PRO A 65 -5.56 9.89 -16.56
CA PRO A 65 -7.00 9.63 -16.51
C PRO A 65 -7.38 8.16 -16.73
N GLU A 66 -6.54 7.40 -17.43
CA GLU A 66 -6.77 5.98 -17.70
C GLU A 66 -6.20 5.04 -16.62
N ALA A 67 -5.42 5.59 -15.67
CA ALA A 67 -4.79 4.78 -14.64
C ALA A 67 -5.82 4.11 -13.73
N LYS A 68 -5.57 2.84 -13.40
CA LYS A 68 -6.36 2.07 -12.44
C LYS A 68 -5.80 2.21 -11.03
N PHE A 69 -6.69 2.08 -10.06
CA PHE A 69 -6.38 2.17 -8.64
C PHE A 69 -6.65 0.79 -8.01
N VAL A 70 -5.60 0.05 -7.68
CA VAL A 70 -5.68 -1.34 -7.23
C VAL A 70 -5.30 -1.43 -5.75
N GLY A 71 -6.17 -1.99 -4.92
CA GLY A 71 -5.93 -2.12 -3.49
C GLY A 71 -6.93 -3.01 -2.79
N PRO A 72 -6.68 -3.37 -1.52
CA PRO A 72 -7.68 -4.06 -0.70
C PRO A 72 -8.89 -3.16 -0.43
N GLN A 73 -9.96 -3.73 0.09
CA GLN A 73 -11.26 -3.07 0.23
C GLN A 73 -11.17 -1.71 0.93
N GLU A 74 -10.46 -1.62 2.05
CA GLU A 74 -10.38 -0.37 2.83
C GLU A 74 -9.57 0.72 2.11
N VAL A 75 -8.58 0.36 1.31
CA VAL A 75 -7.86 1.29 0.44
C VAL A 75 -8.78 1.85 -0.63
N VAL A 76 -9.57 0.99 -1.28
CA VAL A 76 -10.54 1.41 -2.30
C VAL A 76 -11.62 2.29 -1.69
N ASN A 77 -12.17 1.92 -0.54
CA ASN A 77 -13.15 2.75 0.19
C ASN A 77 -12.61 4.15 0.47
N THR A 78 -11.33 4.25 0.82
CA THR A 78 -10.66 5.53 1.07
C THR A 78 -10.53 6.36 -0.22
N TRP A 79 -10.11 5.75 -1.33
CA TRP A 79 -10.03 6.43 -2.62
C TRP A 79 -11.39 6.94 -3.11
N LEU A 80 -12.44 6.13 -2.97
CA LEU A 80 -13.82 6.54 -3.29
C LEU A 80 -14.24 7.75 -2.44
N GLY A 81 -13.90 7.74 -1.14
CA GLY A 81 -14.13 8.86 -0.23
C GLY A 81 -13.34 10.13 -0.62
N TRP A 82 -12.23 9.99 -1.33
CA TRP A 82 -11.44 11.11 -1.87
C TRP A 82 -11.91 11.57 -3.26
N GLY A 83 -12.90 10.90 -3.85
CA GLY A 83 -13.46 11.25 -5.15
C GLY A 83 -12.80 10.59 -6.35
N VAL A 84 -12.01 9.54 -6.15
CA VAL A 84 -11.54 8.71 -7.28
C VAL A 84 -12.76 8.01 -7.89
N PRO A 85 -12.93 8.07 -9.23
CA PRO A 85 -14.06 7.43 -9.90
C PRO A 85 -14.09 5.90 -9.69
N ALA A 86 -15.25 5.35 -9.36
CA ALA A 86 -15.41 3.93 -9.04
C ALA A 86 -14.98 3.01 -10.19
N GLU A 87 -15.20 3.40 -11.44
CA GLU A 87 -14.82 2.65 -12.64
C GLU A 87 -13.31 2.55 -12.84
N ARG A 88 -12.55 3.33 -12.08
CA ARG A 88 -11.08 3.30 -12.07
C ARG A 88 -10.53 2.46 -10.92
N THR A 89 -11.35 2.09 -9.94
CA THR A 89 -10.91 1.34 -8.77
C THR A 89 -11.09 -0.17 -8.96
N ILE A 90 -10.18 -0.96 -8.42
CA ILE A 90 -10.20 -2.42 -8.44
C ILE A 90 -9.90 -2.90 -7.03
N VAL A 91 -10.89 -3.55 -6.40
CA VAL A 91 -10.68 -4.24 -5.12
C VAL A 91 -10.00 -5.57 -5.40
N VAL A 92 -9.01 -5.91 -4.59
CA VAL A 92 -8.34 -7.20 -4.61
C VAL A 92 -8.27 -7.81 -3.22
N HIS A 93 -8.39 -9.13 -3.17
CA HIS A 93 -8.19 -9.96 -1.99
C HIS A 93 -7.06 -10.97 -2.27
N PRO A 94 -6.48 -11.61 -1.24
CA PRO A 94 -5.49 -12.66 -1.45
C PRO A 94 -6.00 -13.75 -2.41
N GLY A 95 -5.19 -14.05 -3.43
CA GLY A 95 -5.52 -14.97 -4.50
C GLY A 95 -6.08 -14.33 -5.77
N ASP A 96 -6.47 -13.05 -5.71
CA ASP A 96 -6.91 -12.34 -6.91
C ASP A 96 -5.74 -11.95 -7.81
N SER A 97 -6.01 -11.88 -9.11
CA SER A 97 -5.06 -11.45 -10.14
C SER A 97 -5.68 -10.38 -11.03
N VAL A 98 -4.94 -9.31 -11.27
CA VAL A 98 -5.35 -8.19 -12.13
C VAL A 98 -4.30 -7.99 -13.21
N LYS A 99 -4.73 -7.90 -14.46
CA LYS A 99 -3.82 -7.62 -15.57
C LYS A 99 -3.90 -6.15 -15.96
N ILE A 100 -2.76 -5.47 -15.89
CA ILE A 100 -2.58 -4.10 -16.34
C ILE A 100 -1.55 -4.12 -17.47
N LYS A 101 -2.00 -3.93 -18.70
CA LYS A 101 -1.19 -4.09 -19.92
C LYS A 101 -0.54 -5.49 -19.97
N ASP A 102 0.77 -5.56 -19.91
CA ASP A 102 1.58 -6.78 -19.94
C ASP A 102 2.01 -7.28 -18.55
N ILE A 103 1.64 -6.56 -17.49
CA ILE A 103 1.94 -6.94 -16.10
C ILE A 103 0.72 -7.64 -15.49
N GLU A 104 0.95 -8.82 -14.92
CA GLU A 104 0.01 -9.48 -14.01
C GLU A 104 0.34 -9.13 -12.57
N ILE A 105 -0.64 -8.59 -11.85
CA ILE A 105 -0.55 -8.21 -10.44
C ILE A 105 -1.34 -9.23 -9.64
N VAL A 106 -0.67 -10.05 -8.85
CA VAL A 106 -1.29 -11.04 -7.97
C VAL A 106 -1.31 -10.49 -6.55
N ALA A 107 -2.46 -10.45 -5.92
CA ALA A 107 -2.61 -10.13 -4.52
C ALA A 107 -2.38 -11.38 -3.67
N LEU A 108 -1.59 -11.26 -2.63
CA LEU A 108 -1.20 -12.34 -1.73
C LEU A 108 -1.50 -11.93 -0.29
N GLU A 109 -1.58 -12.92 0.61
CA GLU A 109 -1.82 -12.68 2.02
C GLU A 109 -0.78 -11.71 2.61
N ALA A 110 -1.23 -10.81 3.46
CA ALA A 110 -0.39 -9.91 4.23
C ALA A 110 -0.54 -10.20 5.73
N PHE A 111 0.44 -9.76 6.52
CA PHE A 111 0.33 -9.82 7.97
C PHE A 111 0.86 -8.53 8.58
N ASP A 112 0.03 -7.50 8.59
CA ASP A 112 0.31 -6.21 9.23
C ASP A 112 -0.53 -6.05 10.49
N ARG A 113 0.06 -6.35 11.65
CA ARG A 113 -0.62 -6.21 12.94
C ARG A 113 -0.99 -4.77 13.27
N THR A 114 -0.21 -3.83 12.77
CA THR A 114 -0.47 -2.40 12.99
C THR A 114 -1.71 -1.98 12.21
N ALA A 115 -1.86 -2.43 10.97
CA ALA A 115 -3.03 -2.17 10.15
C ALA A 115 -4.32 -2.75 10.79
N LEU A 116 -4.24 -3.95 11.39
CA LEU A 116 -5.39 -4.57 12.08
C LEU A 116 -5.94 -3.77 13.26
N VAL A 117 -5.13 -2.96 13.89
CA VAL A 117 -5.52 -2.21 15.12
C VAL A 117 -5.62 -0.71 14.89
N THR A 118 -5.37 -0.24 13.69
CA THR A 118 -5.40 1.18 13.34
C THR A 118 -6.64 1.46 12.50
N ALA A 119 -7.50 2.36 12.99
CA ALA A 119 -8.61 2.86 12.19
C ALA A 119 -8.07 3.69 11.02
N LYS A 120 -8.86 3.82 9.94
CA LYS A 120 -8.52 4.60 8.75
C LYS A 120 -8.21 6.09 9.03
N ASP A 121 -8.68 6.61 10.15
CA ASP A 121 -8.37 7.96 10.64
C ASP A 121 -7.08 8.01 11.49
N GLY A 122 -6.40 6.89 11.69
CA GLY A 122 -5.17 6.76 12.45
C GLY A 122 -5.36 6.51 13.94
N GLU A 123 -6.58 6.31 14.42
CA GLU A 123 -6.86 5.91 15.81
C GLU A 123 -6.65 4.41 16.02
N VAL A 124 -6.19 4.04 17.21
CA VAL A 124 -6.03 2.63 17.59
C VAL A 124 -7.37 2.04 18.02
N LEU A 125 -7.78 0.95 17.39
CA LEU A 125 -9.06 0.27 17.63
C LEU A 125 -9.02 -0.67 18.85
N LYS A 126 -8.61 -0.18 20.01
CA LYS A 126 -8.51 -1.00 21.24
C LYS A 126 -9.88 -1.53 21.66
N GLY A 127 -9.95 -2.85 21.88
CA GLY A 127 -11.16 -3.52 22.39
C GLY A 127 -12.31 -3.60 21.40
N LYS A 128 -12.12 -3.30 20.13
CA LYS A 128 -13.10 -3.51 19.06
C LYS A 128 -12.92 -4.88 18.41
N MET A 129 -13.92 -5.30 17.65
CA MET A 129 -13.84 -6.55 16.88
C MET A 129 -12.61 -6.53 15.97
N PRO A 130 -11.91 -7.65 15.83
CA PRO A 130 -10.85 -7.79 14.85
C PRO A 130 -11.37 -7.44 13.46
N GLN A 131 -10.57 -6.71 12.71
CA GLN A 131 -10.84 -6.46 11.29
C GLN A 131 -10.35 -7.65 10.47
N ASP A 132 -10.94 -7.85 9.31
CA ASP A 132 -10.46 -8.84 8.36
C ASP A 132 -9.16 -8.33 7.73
N MET A 133 -8.08 -9.07 7.90
CA MET A 133 -6.78 -8.70 7.34
C MET A 133 -6.83 -8.56 5.82
N ASP A 134 -7.57 -9.45 5.17
CA ASP A 134 -7.64 -9.52 3.71
C ASP A 134 -8.37 -8.32 3.08
N GLU A 135 -9.23 -7.63 3.87
CA GLU A 135 -9.85 -6.37 3.48
C GLU A 135 -8.95 -5.15 3.71
N ILE A 136 -7.95 -5.28 4.57
CA ILE A 136 -7.13 -4.16 5.06
C ILE A 136 -5.78 -4.09 4.35
N ALA A 137 -5.12 -5.25 4.16
CA ALA A 137 -3.77 -5.32 3.65
C ALA A 137 -3.56 -6.53 2.74
N VAL A 138 -2.77 -6.33 1.69
CA VAL A 138 -2.30 -7.38 0.79
C VAL A 138 -0.83 -7.16 0.46
N ASN A 139 -0.11 -8.25 0.22
CA ASN A 139 1.16 -8.22 -0.48
C ASN A 139 0.93 -8.36 -1.98
N TYR A 140 1.89 -8.01 -2.79
CA TYR A 140 1.77 -8.12 -4.24
C TYR A 140 2.93 -8.88 -4.86
N LEU A 141 2.60 -9.68 -5.87
CA LEU A 141 3.55 -10.22 -6.83
C LEU A 141 3.25 -9.64 -8.21
N PHE A 142 4.19 -8.88 -8.75
CA PHE A 142 4.14 -8.34 -10.11
C PHE A 142 4.89 -9.29 -11.03
N LYS A 143 4.17 -9.95 -11.94
CA LYS A 143 4.77 -10.83 -12.95
C LYS A 143 4.98 -10.05 -14.23
N THR A 144 6.21 -9.99 -14.68
CA THR A 144 6.63 -9.27 -15.89
C THR A 144 7.48 -10.17 -16.79
N SER A 145 7.67 -9.76 -18.05
CA SER A 145 8.57 -10.47 -18.96
C SER A 145 10.04 -10.41 -18.55
N GLY A 146 10.40 -9.50 -17.66
CA GLY A 146 11.78 -9.30 -17.17
C GLY A 146 12.06 -9.95 -15.81
N GLY A 147 11.07 -10.59 -15.20
CA GLY A 147 11.15 -11.21 -13.88
C GLY A 147 10.00 -10.78 -12.96
N ASN A 148 9.90 -11.42 -11.82
CA ASN A 148 8.82 -11.25 -10.88
C ASN A 148 9.28 -10.44 -9.65
N LEU A 149 8.54 -9.38 -9.35
CA LEU A 149 8.80 -8.50 -8.22
C LEU A 149 7.77 -8.76 -7.11
N TYR A 150 8.22 -9.17 -5.94
CA TYR A 150 7.39 -9.30 -4.75
C TYR A 150 7.48 -8.04 -3.89
N HIS A 151 6.35 -7.50 -3.47
CA HIS A 151 6.23 -6.35 -2.58
C HIS A 151 5.50 -6.76 -1.31
N ALA A 152 6.22 -6.79 -0.21
CA ALA A 152 5.71 -7.26 1.09
C ALA A 152 4.93 -6.21 1.89
N GLY A 153 4.82 -4.97 1.39
CA GLY A 153 4.24 -3.89 2.20
C GLY A 153 4.95 -3.77 3.54
N ASP A 154 4.18 -3.62 4.60
CA ASP A 154 4.64 -3.61 5.99
C ASP A 154 4.34 -4.93 6.71
N SER A 155 4.26 -6.02 5.95
CA SER A 155 3.99 -7.33 6.53
C SER A 155 5.09 -7.76 7.50
N HIS A 156 4.67 -8.14 8.71
CA HIS A 156 5.54 -8.69 9.73
C HIS A 156 6.04 -10.08 9.35
N TYR A 157 7.20 -10.45 9.85
CA TYR A 157 7.75 -11.77 9.61
C TYR A 157 6.78 -12.87 10.07
N SER A 158 6.52 -13.83 9.17
CA SER A 158 5.66 -14.98 9.43
C SER A 158 5.96 -16.11 8.42
N ASN A 159 5.41 -17.29 8.65
CA ASN A 159 5.51 -18.43 7.73
C ASN A 159 4.88 -18.18 6.36
N MET A 160 4.08 -17.13 6.23
CA MET A 160 3.49 -16.68 4.99
C MET A 160 4.57 -16.43 3.90
N PHE A 161 5.71 -15.84 4.27
CA PHE A 161 6.80 -15.61 3.31
C PHE A 161 7.37 -16.90 2.74
N ALA A 162 7.51 -17.94 3.59
CA ALA A 162 7.94 -19.25 3.12
C ALA A 162 6.89 -19.89 2.18
N LYS A 163 5.60 -19.74 2.51
CA LYS A 163 4.50 -20.19 1.63
C LYS A 163 4.60 -19.50 0.27
N HIS A 164 4.68 -18.17 0.24
CA HIS A 164 4.74 -17.42 -1.02
C HIS A 164 5.97 -17.78 -1.85
N GLY A 165 7.15 -17.95 -1.22
CA GLY A 165 8.36 -18.36 -1.93
C GLY A 165 8.33 -19.79 -2.45
N ASN A 166 7.51 -20.68 -1.87
CA ASN A 166 7.31 -22.03 -2.38
C ASN A 166 6.26 -22.10 -3.51
N GLU A 167 5.28 -21.20 -3.50
CA GLU A 167 4.16 -21.19 -4.44
C GLU A 167 4.44 -20.33 -5.68
N HIS A 168 5.37 -19.38 -5.58
CA HIS A 168 5.64 -18.41 -6.63
C HIS A 168 7.15 -18.27 -6.91
N GLU A 169 7.48 -18.10 -8.17
CA GLU A 169 8.82 -17.67 -8.58
C GLU A 169 8.95 -16.17 -8.27
N ILE A 170 9.99 -15.81 -7.49
CA ILE A 170 10.26 -14.44 -7.04
C ILE A 170 11.73 -14.12 -7.34
N ASP A 171 11.95 -13.15 -8.23
CA ASP A 171 13.29 -12.71 -8.62
C ASP A 171 13.79 -11.58 -7.73
N VAL A 172 12.89 -10.67 -7.34
CA VAL A 172 13.20 -9.51 -6.49
C VAL A 172 12.14 -9.37 -5.41
N CYS A 173 12.59 -9.11 -4.18
CA CYS A 173 11.70 -8.83 -3.05
C CYS A 173 11.95 -7.42 -2.50
N LEU A 174 10.89 -6.64 -2.36
CA LEU A 174 10.84 -5.39 -1.61
C LEU A 174 10.13 -5.63 -0.29
N GLY A 175 10.86 -5.52 0.81
CA GLY A 175 10.32 -5.69 2.16
C GLY A 175 10.63 -4.49 3.02
N ALA A 176 9.74 -4.17 3.95
CA ALA A 176 10.05 -3.23 5.01
C ALA A 176 11.05 -3.87 5.98
N TYR A 177 12.05 -3.11 6.35
CA TYR A 177 13.01 -3.49 7.37
C TYR A 177 13.03 -2.41 8.46
N GLY A 178 12.55 -2.75 9.63
CA GLY A 178 12.49 -1.85 10.76
C GLY A 178 12.18 -2.61 12.05
N GLU A 179 12.52 -2.01 13.18
CA GLU A 179 12.03 -2.46 14.49
C GLU A 179 10.62 -1.88 14.69
N ASN A 180 9.63 -2.77 14.81
CA ASN A 180 8.24 -2.44 15.16
C ASN A 180 7.91 -2.98 16.53
#